data_6b1eb16090c909856d78640db950af99
#
_entry.id   6b1eb16090c909856d78640db950af99
#
_cell.length_a   1.000
_cell.length_b   1.000
_cell.length_c   1.000
_cell.angle_alpha   90.00
_cell.angle_beta   90.00
_cell.angle_gamma   90.00
#
_symmetry.space_group_name_H-M   'P 1'
#
loop_
_entity.id
_entity.type
_entity.pdbx_description
1 polymer ?
#
loop_
_entity_poly.entity_id
_entity_poly.type
_entity_poly.pdbx_seq_one_letter_code
_entity_poly.pdbx_strand_id
1 'polypeptide(L)'
;AKESDKKKVKLAKAKAELAEAKVLEEKQAQLDKKPGRFFEDQPDVNDDYQIHFIYMLAADGKDREYDINGKIEKYAEQMNKLHEKHSQKVKGSSGAKKYKFDYREDGKLDITFIRLDRKRKKFHKHINSNYKGWLWMNGFNNPKKHYFTFADVKSPDGGEGGVGMASVFLKSKYNRKAVNMIRT
;
A
#
# COMPACT_ATOMS: atom_id res chain seq x y z
N ALA A 1 -14.29 -13.89 46.23
CA ALA A 1 -13.18 -12.92 46.38
C ALA A 1 -12.02 -13.22 45.40
N LYS A 2 -11.39 -14.41 45.40
CA LYS A 2 -10.21 -14.75 44.55
C LYS A 2 -10.43 -14.66 43.04
N GLU A 3 -11.65 -14.86 42.53
CA GLU A 3 -11.95 -14.81 41.08
C GLU A 3 -12.12 -13.35 40.60
N SER A 4 -12.68 -12.48 41.40
CA SER A 4 -12.79 -11.04 41.13
C SER A 4 -11.41 -10.38 41.04
N ASP A 5 -10.48 -10.74 41.90
CA ASP A 5 -9.13 -10.20 41.92
C ASP A 5 -8.31 -10.67 40.69
N LYS A 6 -8.46 -11.94 40.29
CA LYS A 6 -7.85 -12.44 39.05
C LYS A 6 -8.37 -11.70 37.81
N LYS A 7 -9.65 -11.38 37.75
CA LYS A 7 -10.24 -10.61 36.64
C LYS A 7 -9.73 -9.16 36.60
N LYS A 8 -9.59 -8.53 37.76
CA LYS A 8 -9.03 -7.15 37.88
C LYS A 8 -7.56 -7.11 37.42
N VAL A 9 -6.75 -8.08 37.85
CA VAL A 9 -5.33 -8.17 37.42
C VAL A 9 -5.20 -8.41 35.91
N LYS A 10 -6.02 -9.30 35.35
CA LYS A 10 -6.03 -9.54 33.90
C LYS A 10 -6.43 -8.31 33.09
N LEU A 11 -7.42 -7.55 33.58
CA LEU A 11 -7.86 -6.31 32.95
C LEU A 11 -6.81 -5.21 33.04
N ALA A 12 -6.14 -5.07 34.17
CA ALA A 12 -5.06 -4.11 34.37
C ALA A 12 -3.87 -4.43 33.44
N LYS A 13 -3.50 -5.71 33.31
CA LYS A 13 -2.44 -6.15 32.39
C LYS A 13 -2.80 -5.85 30.92
N ALA A 14 -4.03 -6.16 30.49
CA ALA A 14 -4.48 -5.86 29.14
C ALA A 14 -4.51 -4.37 28.82
N LYS A 15 -4.88 -3.53 29.81
CA LYS A 15 -4.82 -2.06 29.67
C LYS A 15 -3.38 -1.54 29.56
N ALA A 16 -2.46 -2.09 30.33
CA ALA A 16 -1.04 -1.73 30.24
C ALA A 16 -0.44 -2.11 28.90
N GLU A 17 -0.69 -3.34 28.42
CA GLU A 17 -0.25 -3.80 27.10
C GLU A 17 -0.80 -2.93 25.95
N LEU A 18 -2.08 -2.51 26.06
CA LEU A 18 -2.69 -1.61 25.08
C LEU A 18 -2.06 -0.22 25.09
N ALA A 19 -1.75 0.31 26.28
CA ALA A 19 -1.08 1.61 26.41
C ALA A 19 0.35 1.58 25.84
N GLU A 20 1.12 0.54 26.13
CA GLU A 20 2.46 0.34 25.54
C GLU A 20 2.40 0.20 24.02
N ALA A 21 1.41 -0.54 23.49
CA ALA A 21 1.21 -0.68 22.06
C ALA A 21 0.92 0.66 21.39
N LYS A 22 0.08 1.51 21.99
CA LYS A 22 -0.20 2.87 21.47
C LYS A 22 1.04 3.76 21.46
N VAL A 23 1.82 3.76 22.54
CA VAL A 23 3.07 4.54 22.60
C VAL A 23 4.06 4.10 21.53
N LEU A 24 4.14 2.79 21.28
CA LEU A 24 5.00 2.26 20.23
C LEU A 24 4.52 2.64 18.83
N GLU A 25 3.21 2.62 18.61
CA GLU A 25 2.58 3.04 17.35
C GLU A 25 2.83 4.54 17.08
N GLU A 26 2.61 5.39 18.08
CA GLU A 26 2.89 6.83 17.97
C GLU A 26 4.37 7.11 17.69
N LYS A 27 5.27 6.41 18.37
CA LYS A 27 6.71 6.52 18.12
C LYS A 27 7.06 6.08 16.69
N GLN A 28 6.48 5.00 16.20
CA GLN A 28 6.68 4.55 14.83
C GLN A 28 6.13 5.56 13.82
N ALA A 29 4.94 6.11 14.07
CA ALA A 29 4.33 7.14 13.22
C ALA A 29 5.21 8.41 13.14
N GLN A 30 5.89 8.78 14.22
CA GLN A 30 6.86 9.90 14.19
C GLN A 30 8.11 9.56 13.38
N LEU A 31 8.61 8.33 13.47
CA LEU A 31 9.76 7.87 12.67
C LEU A 31 9.44 7.78 11.19
N ASP A 32 8.17 7.56 10.84
CA ASP A 32 7.72 7.51 9.45
C ASP A 32 7.53 8.90 8.84
N LYS A 33 7.41 9.96 9.66
CA LYS A 33 7.32 11.35 9.16
C LYS A 33 8.69 11.80 8.66
N LYS A 34 8.82 11.86 7.33
CA LYS A 34 10.06 12.28 6.66
C LYS A 34 9.76 13.38 5.65
N PRO A 35 10.70 14.30 5.41
CA PRO A 35 10.54 15.32 4.38
C PRO A 35 10.23 14.70 3.01
N GLY A 36 9.22 15.20 2.33
CA GLY A 36 8.82 14.74 1.01
C GLY A 36 7.96 13.48 0.97
N ARG A 37 7.62 12.90 2.13
CA ARG A 37 6.73 11.75 2.24
C ARG A 37 5.28 12.18 2.38
N PHE A 38 4.39 11.52 1.64
CA PHE A 38 2.95 11.71 1.69
C PHE A 38 2.27 10.44 2.20
N PHE A 39 1.25 10.61 3.03
CA PHE A 39 0.48 9.51 3.65
C PHE A 39 -0.90 9.37 3.02
N GLU A 40 -1.23 10.24 2.10
CA GLU A 40 -2.51 10.31 1.40
C GLU A 40 -2.25 10.54 -0.09
N ASP A 41 -3.19 10.10 -0.92
CA ASP A 41 -3.27 10.40 -2.34
C ASP A 41 -3.43 11.92 -2.51
N GLN A 42 -2.53 12.56 -3.25
CA GLN A 42 -2.57 14.01 -3.44
C GLN A 42 -3.61 14.38 -4.51
N PRO A 43 -4.05 15.64 -4.55
CA PRO A 43 -5.00 16.09 -5.57
C PRO A 43 -4.52 15.82 -6.98
N ASP A 44 -5.39 15.25 -7.81
CA ASP A 44 -5.10 14.96 -9.21
C ASP A 44 -4.87 16.24 -10.03
N VAL A 45 -3.80 16.28 -10.81
CA VAL A 45 -3.53 17.40 -11.74
C VAL A 45 -4.33 17.30 -13.04
N ASN A 46 -4.93 16.13 -13.32
CA ASN A 46 -5.80 15.90 -14.46
C ASN A 46 -6.82 14.79 -14.16
N ASP A 47 -7.81 14.61 -15.03
CA ASP A 47 -8.90 13.63 -14.87
C ASP A 47 -8.69 12.36 -15.74
N ASP A 48 -7.46 12.02 -16.08
CA ASP A 48 -7.09 10.86 -16.88
C ASP A 48 -7.11 9.56 -16.07
N TYR A 49 -7.15 8.42 -16.79
CA TYR A 49 -6.80 7.13 -16.19
C TYR A 49 -5.30 7.06 -15.95
N GLN A 50 -4.90 6.82 -14.70
CA GLN A 50 -3.50 6.90 -14.30
C GLN A 50 -3.10 5.82 -13.30
N ILE A 51 -1.81 5.53 -13.20
CA ILE A 51 -1.24 4.63 -12.20
C ILE A 51 -0.76 5.46 -11.04
N HIS A 52 -1.35 5.24 -9.86
CA HIS A 52 -0.90 5.77 -8.58
C HIS A 52 0.00 4.76 -7.88
N PHE A 53 1.13 5.20 -7.35
CA PHE A 53 2.08 4.35 -6.67
C PHE A 53 1.92 4.38 -5.15
N ILE A 54 2.05 3.21 -4.54
CA ILE A 54 2.00 3.05 -3.09
C ILE A 54 3.26 2.32 -2.62
N TYR A 55 3.96 2.89 -1.64
CA TYR A 55 5.01 2.21 -0.90
C TYR A 55 4.46 1.70 0.42
N MET A 56 4.34 0.38 0.58
CA MET A 56 3.66 -0.24 1.70
C MET A 56 4.62 -1.08 2.55
N LEU A 57 4.61 -0.86 3.85
CA LEU A 57 5.37 -1.62 4.83
C LEU A 57 4.46 -2.33 5.82
N ALA A 58 4.89 -3.50 6.28
CA ALA A 58 4.32 -4.11 7.49
C ALA A 58 4.71 -3.32 8.74
N ALA A 59 4.01 -3.50 9.86
CA ALA A 59 4.32 -2.82 11.13
C ALA A 59 5.78 -3.02 11.58
N ASP A 60 6.34 -4.20 11.33
CA ASP A 60 7.72 -4.58 11.62
C ASP A 60 8.65 -4.48 10.38
N GLY A 61 8.21 -3.82 9.30
CA GLY A 61 8.98 -3.61 8.08
C GLY A 61 10.05 -2.56 8.24
N LYS A 62 11.26 -2.83 7.73
CA LYS A 62 12.34 -1.83 7.67
C LYS A 62 11.99 -0.81 6.59
N ASP A 63 11.99 0.46 6.95
CA ASP A 63 11.82 1.54 6.00
C ASP A 63 13.09 1.77 5.18
N ARG A 64 13.00 1.58 3.88
CA ARG A 64 14.07 1.81 2.91
C ARG A 64 13.88 3.09 2.11
N GLU A 65 12.87 3.88 2.45
CA GLU A 65 12.58 5.21 1.88
C GLU A 65 12.37 5.20 0.35
N TYR A 66 11.82 4.11 -0.20
CA TYR A 66 11.67 3.97 -1.66
C TYR A 66 10.71 4.98 -2.28
N ASP A 67 9.83 5.56 -1.48
CA ASP A 67 8.89 6.62 -1.85
C ASP A 67 9.54 8.01 -1.98
N ILE A 68 10.71 8.24 -1.35
CA ILE A 68 11.36 9.55 -1.30
C ILE A 68 12.80 9.57 -1.79
N ASN A 69 13.40 8.41 -2.07
CA ASN A 69 14.80 8.31 -2.50
C ASN A 69 14.99 8.11 -4.02
N GLY A 70 13.94 8.27 -4.81
CA GLY A 70 13.99 8.12 -6.27
C GLY A 70 13.92 6.67 -6.77
N LYS A 71 13.74 5.69 -5.87
CA LYS A 71 13.77 4.28 -6.27
C LYS A 71 12.52 3.87 -7.03
N ILE A 72 11.35 4.30 -6.58
CA ILE A 72 10.07 4.02 -7.25
C ILE A 72 9.99 4.77 -8.56
N GLU A 73 10.43 6.03 -8.61
CA GLU A 73 10.50 6.81 -9.85
C GLU A 73 11.34 6.10 -10.93
N LYS A 74 12.50 5.57 -10.53
CA LYS A 74 13.35 4.78 -11.43
C LYS A 74 12.65 3.53 -11.96
N TYR A 75 11.88 2.82 -11.12
CA TYR A 75 11.09 1.67 -11.54
C TYR A 75 9.95 2.07 -12.47
N ALA A 76 9.27 3.18 -12.21
CA ALA A 76 8.23 3.72 -13.07
C ALA A 76 8.76 4.05 -14.47
N GLU A 77 9.92 4.70 -14.58
CA GLU A 77 10.59 4.94 -15.84
C GLU A 77 10.93 3.65 -16.58
N GLN A 78 11.46 2.65 -15.86
CA GLN A 78 11.79 1.34 -16.46
C GLN A 78 10.53 0.62 -16.95
N MET A 79 9.42 0.68 -16.19
CA MET A 79 8.13 0.15 -16.61
C MET A 79 7.66 0.79 -17.91
N ASN A 80 7.77 2.12 -18.04
CA ASN A 80 7.39 2.82 -19.26
C ASN A 80 8.29 2.48 -20.44
N LYS A 81 9.60 2.44 -20.26
CA LYS A 81 10.55 2.02 -21.32
C LYS A 81 10.24 0.61 -21.82
N LEU A 82 9.95 -0.31 -20.91
CA LEU A 82 9.63 -1.69 -21.24
C LEU A 82 8.30 -1.81 -21.97
N HIS A 83 7.26 -1.11 -21.49
CA HIS A 83 5.94 -1.08 -22.11
C HIS A 83 5.98 -0.46 -23.52
N GLU A 84 6.67 0.65 -23.68
CA GLU A 84 6.90 1.30 -24.98
C GLU A 84 7.54 0.34 -25.98
N LYS A 85 8.63 -0.32 -25.59
CA LYS A 85 9.34 -1.30 -26.42
C LYS A 85 8.46 -2.49 -26.82
N HIS A 86 7.63 -2.99 -25.91
CA HIS A 86 6.79 -4.16 -26.16
C HIS A 86 5.51 -3.82 -26.93
N SER A 87 4.88 -2.68 -26.64
CA SER A 87 3.66 -2.26 -27.33
C SER A 87 3.87 -1.99 -28.82
N GLN A 88 5.06 -1.54 -29.23
CA GLN A 88 5.42 -1.40 -30.65
C GLN A 88 5.40 -2.72 -31.43
N LYS A 89 5.67 -3.84 -30.75
CA LYS A 89 5.78 -5.15 -31.38
C LYS A 89 4.45 -5.88 -31.52
N VAL A 90 3.39 -5.36 -30.92
CA VAL A 90 2.06 -5.98 -30.96
C VAL A 90 1.44 -5.74 -32.33
N LYS A 91 1.07 -6.81 -33.04
CA LYS A 91 0.40 -6.74 -34.35
C LYS A 91 -0.90 -5.93 -34.22
N GLY A 92 -1.06 -4.91 -35.08
CA GLY A 92 -2.22 -4.00 -35.02
C GLY A 92 -2.12 -2.89 -33.98
N SER A 93 -0.98 -2.74 -33.29
CA SER A 93 -0.74 -1.62 -32.39
C SER A 93 -0.63 -0.30 -33.16
N SER A 94 -1.22 0.76 -32.63
CA SER A 94 -1.11 2.13 -33.18
C SER A 94 0.23 2.81 -32.84
N GLY A 95 1.25 2.05 -32.45
CA GLY A 95 2.59 2.56 -32.09
C GLY A 95 2.97 2.35 -30.63
N ALA A 96 4.04 3.02 -30.22
CA ALA A 96 4.56 2.97 -28.85
C ALA A 96 3.56 3.57 -27.85
N LYS A 97 3.28 2.83 -26.77
CA LYS A 97 2.37 3.27 -25.72
C LYS A 97 3.11 3.37 -24.38
N LYS A 98 2.79 4.39 -23.62
CA LYS A 98 3.28 4.59 -22.26
C LYS A 98 2.14 4.53 -21.28
N TYR A 99 2.42 4.09 -20.05
CA TYR A 99 1.50 4.27 -18.94
C TYR A 99 1.41 5.75 -18.59
N LYS A 100 0.23 6.21 -18.26
CA LYS A 100 0.04 7.50 -17.59
C LYS A 100 0.19 7.27 -16.10
N PHE A 101 1.16 7.96 -15.51
CA PHE A 101 1.38 7.93 -14.07
C PHE A 101 0.70 9.12 -13.41
N ASP A 102 0.36 8.94 -12.15
CA ASP A 102 -0.15 9.98 -11.29
C ASP A 102 0.98 10.92 -10.85
N TYR A 103 0.82 12.20 -11.11
CA TYR A 103 1.81 13.24 -10.77
C TYR A 103 1.15 14.30 -9.90
N ARG A 104 1.90 14.82 -8.97
CA ARG A 104 1.53 15.98 -8.16
C ARG A 104 1.72 17.28 -8.95
N GLU A 105 1.19 18.39 -8.40
CA GLU A 105 1.36 19.72 -8.98
C GLU A 105 2.84 20.16 -9.15
N ASP A 106 3.75 19.63 -8.32
CA ASP A 106 5.19 19.88 -8.42
C ASP A 106 5.89 19.08 -9.53
N GLY A 107 5.13 18.31 -10.31
CA GLY A 107 5.62 17.49 -11.42
C GLY A 107 6.31 16.18 -11.01
N LYS A 108 6.36 15.87 -9.73
CA LYS A 108 6.89 14.57 -9.23
C LYS A 108 5.80 13.51 -9.19
N LEU A 109 6.20 12.25 -9.25
CA LEU A 109 5.25 11.15 -9.05
C LEU A 109 4.53 11.27 -7.72
N ASP A 110 3.23 11.03 -7.74
CA ASP A 110 2.48 10.87 -6.50
C ASP A 110 2.68 9.44 -5.97
N ILE A 111 3.33 9.37 -4.82
CA ILE A 111 3.65 8.12 -4.16
C ILE A 111 3.17 8.19 -2.72
N THR A 112 2.18 7.38 -2.38
CA THR A 112 1.67 7.31 -1.01
C THR A 112 2.43 6.29 -0.18
N PHE A 113 2.88 6.68 1.00
CA PHE A 113 3.45 5.77 1.99
C PHE A 113 2.38 5.21 2.90
N ILE A 114 2.41 3.89 3.11
CA ILE A 114 1.50 3.19 4.02
C ILE A 114 2.29 2.27 4.94
N ARG A 115 2.12 2.45 6.25
CA ARG A 115 2.53 1.44 7.24
C ARG A 115 1.30 0.71 7.76
N LEU A 116 1.31 -0.59 7.62
CA LEU A 116 0.22 -1.45 8.09
C LEU A 116 0.32 -1.68 9.60
N ASP A 117 -0.80 -1.90 10.24
CA ASP A 117 -0.91 -2.26 11.67
C ASP A 117 -0.46 -3.69 11.98
N ARG A 118 -0.22 -4.50 10.95
CA ARG A 118 0.08 -5.94 11.07
C ARG A 118 1.53 -6.27 10.75
N LYS A 119 2.10 -7.18 11.56
CA LYS A 119 3.45 -7.70 11.32
C LYS A 119 3.48 -8.62 10.09
N ARG A 120 4.64 -8.71 9.43
CA ARG A 120 4.90 -9.53 8.23
C ARG A 120 4.35 -10.96 8.32
N LYS A 121 4.48 -11.61 9.47
CA LYS A 121 3.97 -12.98 9.70
C LYS A 121 2.47 -13.15 9.44
N LYS A 122 1.68 -12.09 9.57
CA LYS A 122 0.22 -12.15 9.38
C LYS A 122 -0.23 -11.93 7.94
N PHE A 123 0.68 -11.54 7.04
CA PHE A 123 0.36 -11.30 5.63
C PHE A 123 0.40 -12.55 4.75
N HIS A 124 0.94 -13.67 5.23
CA HIS A 124 1.35 -14.80 4.42
C HIS A 124 0.26 -15.55 3.64
N LYS A 125 -0.98 -15.55 4.07
CA LYS A 125 -1.98 -16.46 3.45
C LYS A 125 -2.96 -15.81 2.46
N HIS A 126 -3.19 -14.50 2.54
CA HIS A 126 -4.22 -13.83 1.72
C HIS A 126 -3.87 -12.38 1.39
N ILE A 127 -2.62 -12.14 1.01
CA ILE A 127 -2.12 -10.79 0.78
C ILE A 127 -2.96 -10.03 -0.25
N ASN A 128 -3.35 -10.70 -1.34
CA ASN A 128 -4.06 -10.05 -2.45
C ASN A 128 -5.52 -9.66 -2.13
N SER A 129 -6.22 -10.44 -1.32
CA SER A 129 -7.63 -10.17 -1.00
C SER A 129 -7.79 -9.17 0.15
N ASN A 130 -6.97 -9.32 1.19
CA ASN A 130 -7.04 -8.46 2.38
C ASN A 130 -6.52 -7.05 2.12
N TYR A 131 -5.49 -6.92 1.31
CA TYR A 131 -4.87 -5.66 0.96
C TYR A 131 -5.76 -4.78 0.06
N LYS A 132 -6.42 -5.35 -0.94
CA LYS A 132 -7.34 -4.60 -1.82
C LYS A 132 -8.50 -3.98 -1.05
N GLY A 133 -9.07 -4.75 -0.14
CA GLY A 133 -10.16 -4.23 0.69
C GLY A 133 -9.68 -3.16 1.67
N TRP A 134 -8.48 -3.33 2.22
CA TRP A 134 -7.89 -2.30 3.07
C TRP A 134 -7.68 -1.00 2.30
N LEU A 135 -7.10 -1.05 1.10
CA LEU A 135 -6.94 0.13 0.24
C LEU A 135 -8.28 0.81 -0.04
N TRP A 136 -9.30 0.03 -0.41
CA TRP A 136 -10.63 0.56 -0.67
C TRP A 136 -11.22 1.30 0.54
N MET A 137 -11.10 0.72 1.73
CA MET A 137 -11.63 1.30 2.97
C MET A 137 -10.86 2.55 3.41
N ASN A 138 -9.63 2.73 2.96
CA ASN A 138 -8.77 3.86 3.28
C ASN A 138 -8.70 4.91 2.15
N GLY A 139 -9.70 4.95 1.27
CA GLY A 139 -9.86 6.00 0.28
C GLY A 139 -9.18 5.74 -1.07
N PHE A 140 -8.38 4.67 -1.21
CA PHE A 140 -7.74 4.29 -2.47
C PHE A 140 -8.74 3.55 -3.37
N ASN A 141 -9.79 4.24 -3.79
CA ASN A 141 -10.92 3.65 -4.51
C ASN A 141 -11.36 4.46 -5.75
N ASN A 142 -10.52 5.39 -6.23
CA ASN A 142 -10.79 6.15 -7.44
C ASN A 142 -10.87 5.20 -8.65
N PRO A 143 -11.99 5.17 -9.39
CA PRO A 143 -12.19 4.24 -10.52
C PRO A 143 -11.28 4.55 -11.72
N LYS A 144 -10.65 5.73 -11.77
CA LYS A 144 -9.69 6.12 -12.80
C LYS A 144 -8.25 5.82 -12.40
N LYS A 145 -7.98 5.42 -11.15
CA LYS A 145 -6.64 5.07 -10.68
C LYS A 145 -6.43 3.57 -10.62
N HIS A 146 -5.30 3.16 -11.14
CA HIS A 146 -4.74 1.84 -10.94
C HIS A 146 -3.68 1.93 -9.84
N TYR A 147 -3.99 1.40 -8.66
CA TYR A 147 -3.08 1.45 -7.51
C TYR A 147 -2.02 0.37 -7.63
N PHE A 148 -0.79 0.78 -7.88
CA PHE A 148 0.37 -0.10 -7.98
C PHE A 148 1.19 -0.04 -6.70
N THR A 149 1.21 -1.14 -5.93
CA THR A 149 1.82 -1.18 -4.62
C THR A 149 3.17 -1.92 -4.64
N PHE A 150 4.19 -1.23 -4.18
CA PHE A 150 5.46 -1.82 -3.78
C PHE A 150 5.37 -2.22 -2.31
N ALA A 151 5.07 -3.48 -2.04
CA ALA A 151 4.98 -4.01 -0.69
C ALA A 151 6.32 -4.62 -0.28
N ASP A 152 6.98 -4.02 0.71
CA ASP A 152 8.17 -4.60 1.32
C ASP A 152 7.75 -5.61 2.41
N VAL A 153 7.24 -6.72 1.94
CA VAL A 153 6.84 -7.86 2.76
C VAL A 153 7.66 -9.09 2.34
N LYS A 154 8.11 -9.86 3.30
CA LYS A 154 8.83 -11.09 2.99
C LYS A 154 7.88 -12.11 2.35
N SER A 155 8.30 -12.71 1.22
CA SER A 155 7.55 -13.80 0.62
C SER A 155 7.38 -14.97 1.60
N PRO A 156 6.24 -15.68 1.60
CA PRO A 156 6.03 -16.88 2.40
C PRO A 156 7.11 -17.96 2.16
N ASP A 157 7.62 -18.03 0.94
CA ASP A 157 8.58 -19.04 0.49
C ASP A 157 10.04 -18.66 0.77
N GLY A 158 10.27 -17.67 1.61
CA GLY A 158 11.60 -17.29 2.06
C GLY A 158 12.42 -16.46 1.07
N GLY A 159 11.88 -16.13 -0.10
CA GLY A 159 12.54 -15.26 -1.07
C GLY A 159 12.69 -13.82 -0.55
N GLU A 160 13.86 -13.24 -0.68
CA GLU A 160 14.08 -11.81 -0.50
C GLU A 160 13.51 -11.08 -1.73
N GLY A 161 12.27 -10.66 -1.66
CA GLY A 161 11.67 -9.91 -2.76
C GLY A 161 10.50 -9.08 -2.27
N GLY A 162 10.52 -7.80 -2.56
CA GLY A 162 9.32 -6.98 -2.53
C GLY A 162 8.34 -7.51 -3.57
N VAL A 163 7.10 -7.74 -3.18
CA VAL A 163 6.05 -8.15 -4.11
C VAL A 163 5.40 -6.88 -4.66
N GLY A 164 5.54 -6.64 -5.96
CA GLY A 164 4.74 -5.64 -6.65
C GLY A 164 3.31 -6.17 -6.81
N MET A 165 2.34 -5.43 -6.30
CA MET A 165 0.92 -5.76 -6.45
C MET A 165 0.19 -4.61 -7.14
N ALA A 166 -0.63 -4.95 -8.13
CA ALA A 166 -1.48 -3.99 -8.83
C ALA A 166 -2.95 -4.23 -8.50
N SER A 167 -3.70 -3.17 -8.26
CA SER A 167 -5.13 -3.23 -8.00
C SER A 167 -5.89 -2.22 -8.84
N VAL A 168 -6.88 -2.70 -9.58
CA VAL A 168 -7.85 -1.87 -10.29
C VAL A 168 -9.18 -1.97 -9.56
N PHE A 169 -9.71 -0.83 -9.16
CA PHE A 169 -11.04 -0.73 -8.57
C PHE A 169 -12.05 -0.34 -9.66
N LEU A 170 -12.44 -1.32 -10.47
CA LEU A 170 -13.54 -1.14 -11.40
C LEU A 170 -14.87 -1.08 -10.63
N LYS A 171 -15.82 -0.25 -11.09
CA LYS A 171 -17.22 -0.23 -10.62
C LYS A 171 -17.94 -1.54 -10.99
N SER A 172 -17.42 -2.71 -10.64
CA SER A 172 -18.03 -3.99 -10.98
C SER A 172 -18.67 -4.65 -9.76
N LYS A 173 -19.66 -5.53 -10.00
CA LYS A 173 -20.28 -6.37 -8.95
C LYS A 173 -19.26 -7.24 -8.18
N TYR A 174 -18.06 -7.44 -8.71
CA TYR A 174 -16.98 -8.18 -8.07
C TYR A 174 -16.32 -7.40 -6.92
N ASN A 175 -16.28 -6.06 -7.00
CA ASN A 175 -15.73 -5.23 -5.92
C ASN A 175 -16.65 -5.23 -4.69
N ARG A 176 -17.97 -5.35 -4.87
CA ARG A 176 -18.94 -5.49 -3.77
C ARG A 176 -18.73 -6.79 -2.96
N LYS A 177 -18.36 -7.89 -3.63
CA LYS A 177 -18.05 -9.16 -2.95
C LYS A 177 -16.79 -9.05 -2.08
N ALA A 178 -15.74 -8.38 -2.57
CA ALA A 178 -14.52 -8.18 -1.79
C ALA A 178 -14.76 -7.33 -0.53
N VAL A 179 -15.55 -6.26 -0.64
CA VAL A 179 -15.93 -5.42 0.51
C VAL A 179 -16.77 -6.18 1.55
N ASN A 180 -17.68 -7.05 1.11
CA ASN A 180 -18.50 -7.84 2.02
C ASN A 180 -17.70 -8.95 2.74
N MET A 181 -16.63 -9.48 2.16
CA MET A 181 -15.75 -10.46 2.83
C MET A 181 -14.87 -9.87 3.93
N ILE A 182 -14.77 -8.55 4.03
CA ILE A 182 -13.96 -7.84 5.03
C ILE A 182 -14.81 -7.38 6.21
N ARG A 183 -16.13 -7.33 6.05
CA ARG A 183 -17.09 -6.94 7.09
C ARG A 183 -17.56 -8.08 7.99
N THR A 184 -17.17 -9.32 7.72
CA THR A 184 -17.37 -10.51 8.55
C THR A 184 -16.05 -10.96 9.17
#